data_40482657f669e1e6152a4115abfb75af
#
_entry.id   40482657f669e1e6152a4115abfb75af
#
_cell.length_a   1.000
_cell.length_b   1.000
_cell.length_c   1.000
_cell.angle_alpha   90.00
_cell.angle_beta   90.00
_cell.angle_gamma   90.00
#
_symmetry.space_group_name_H-M   'P 1'
#
loop_
_entity.id
_entity.type
_entity.pdbx_description
1 polymer ?
#
loop_
_entity_poly.entity_id
_entity_poly.type
_entity_poly.pdbx_seq_one_letter_code
_entity_poly.pdbx_strand_id
1 'polypeptide(L)'
;MTLRRELQVLIDSAPVSAIQWRVIICCFLVVMMDGFDTAAIGFIAPDIRQHWQLTAADLAPLFGAGLLGLTAGALLCGPLSDRFGRKRVIEYCVLFFGVLSFASAFAPDLHTLIILRFLTGLGLGGAMPNTITMTSEFLPARRRAALVTLMFCGFTLGSAAGGIFSALLVSLIGWHGILIVGGVLPVVLAVALFFVLPESPRWQVRRGADSRLVAATLSRITGESYHGVTFYLNEPPPSRNSAAALFAGRTGLITLMLWTAFFMSLLIVYLLSSWMPTLLNHRGIDLQHASWITAAFQVGGTFGALLLGGLMDRYNPFRVLAASYLLGALCIVMIGLSENALWMMALAIFGTGIGVSGSQVGMNALSATLYPTQCRATGVSWANAAGRCGAIVGSLAGGLMMMTNIAFNTLFLVIAVPALIAALMLILLNRAAAPARSALPAAAPVSE
;
A
#
# COMPACT_ATOMS: atom_id res chain seq x y z
N MET A 1 -28.22 7.05 -36.95
CA MET A 1 -27.68 7.83 -35.80
C MET A 1 -27.06 6.86 -34.84
N THR A 2 -25.73 6.85 -34.67
CA THR A 2 -25.06 6.05 -33.67
C THR A 2 -25.34 6.66 -32.29
N LEU A 3 -25.95 5.88 -31.39
CA LEU A 3 -26.27 6.32 -30.05
C LEU A 3 -24.96 6.51 -29.27
N ARG A 4 -24.70 7.70 -28.73
CA ARG A 4 -23.53 7.97 -27.88
C ARG A 4 -23.93 7.87 -26.41
N ARG A 5 -23.23 7.07 -25.61
CA ARG A 5 -23.48 6.95 -24.17
C ARG A 5 -22.19 7.16 -23.36
N GLU A 6 -22.33 7.79 -22.20
CA GLU A 6 -21.24 8.00 -21.26
C GLU A 6 -20.94 6.71 -20.51
N LEU A 7 -19.68 6.25 -20.57
CA LEU A 7 -19.25 4.99 -19.98
C LEU A 7 -19.49 4.94 -18.46
N GLN A 8 -19.13 6.00 -17.73
CA GLN A 8 -19.21 6.01 -16.28
C GLN A 8 -20.65 5.95 -15.77
N VAL A 9 -21.58 6.64 -16.43
CA VAL A 9 -23.00 6.62 -16.05
C VAL A 9 -23.57 5.21 -16.14
N LEU A 10 -23.18 4.44 -17.17
CA LEU A 10 -23.62 3.05 -17.32
C LEU A 10 -23.07 2.14 -16.23
N ILE A 11 -21.81 2.33 -15.84
CA ILE A 11 -21.22 1.57 -14.72
C ILE A 11 -21.87 1.94 -13.39
N ASP A 12 -22.19 3.23 -13.19
CA ASP A 12 -22.75 3.74 -11.94
C ASP A 12 -24.22 3.32 -11.73
N SER A 13 -24.97 3.11 -12.81
CA SER A 13 -26.37 2.67 -12.75
C SER A 13 -26.55 1.18 -12.42
N ALA A 14 -25.52 0.37 -12.66
CA ALA A 14 -25.57 -1.07 -12.47
C ALA A 14 -25.16 -1.52 -11.04
N PRO A 15 -25.73 -2.63 -10.52
CA PRO A 15 -25.20 -3.28 -9.34
C PRO A 15 -23.81 -3.86 -9.61
N VAL A 16 -23.04 -4.14 -8.55
CA VAL A 16 -21.73 -4.78 -8.72
C VAL A 16 -21.88 -6.20 -9.23
N SER A 17 -21.37 -6.45 -10.43
CA SER A 17 -21.48 -7.69 -11.18
C SER A 17 -20.37 -8.70 -10.89
N ALA A 18 -20.54 -9.94 -11.35
CA ALA A 18 -19.54 -11.01 -11.17
C ALA A 18 -18.20 -10.67 -11.85
N ILE A 19 -18.19 -9.96 -12.98
CA ILE A 19 -16.93 -9.56 -13.64
C ILE A 19 -16.17 -8.52 -12.81
N GLN A 20 -16.87 -7.60 -12.13
CA GLN A 20 -16.27 -6.61 -11.24
C GLN A 20 -15.67 -7.28 -10.02
N TRP A 21 -16.37 -8.24 -9.40
CA TRP A 21 -15.82 -9.06 -8.31
C TRP A 21 -14.59 -9.86 -8.76
N ARG A 22 -14.60 -10.41 -9.98
CA ARG A 22 -13.44 -11.09 -10.56
C ARG A 22 -12.23 -10.16 -10.65
N VAL A 23 -12.41 -8.93 -11.13
CA VAL A 23 -11.33 -7.93 -11.18
C VAL A 23 -10.83 -7.59 -9.79
N ILE A 24 -11.74 -7.37 -8.82
CA ILE A 24 -11.37 -7.08 -7.42
C ILE A 24 -10.53 -8.22 -6.84
N ILE A 25 -10.96 -9.48 -7.01
CA ILE A 25 -10.24 -10.65 -6.50
C ILE A 25 -8.87 -10.79 -7.16
N CYS A 26 -8.78 -10.63 -8.48
CA CYS A 26 -7.49 -10.66 -9.18
C CYS A 26 -6.54 -9.59 -8.66
N CYS A 27 -7.01 -8.34 -8.56
CA CYS A 27 -6.21 -7.23 -8.04
C CYS A 27 -5.86 -7.40 -6.56
N PHE A 28 -6.77 -7.93 -5.74
CA PHE A 28 -6.51 -8.29 -4.35
C PHE A 28 -5.37 -9.32 -4.24
N LEU A 29 -5.39 -10.37 -5.05
CA LEU A 29 -4.33 -11.39 -5.06
C LEU A 29 -2.97 -10.81 -5.49
N VAL A 30 -2.95 -9.91 -6.48
CA VAL A 30 -1.72 -9.21 -6.88
C VAL A 30 -1.15 -8.39 -5.73
N VAL A 31 -2.01 -7.60 -5.06
CA VAL A 31 -1.60 -6.77 -3.92
C VAL A 31 -1.21 -7.63 -2.70
N MET A 32 -1.83 -8.80 -2.56
CA MET A 32 -1.47 -9.77 -1.52
C MET A 32 -0.08 -10.36 -1.77
N MET A 33 0.28 -10.69 -3.02
CA MET A 33 1.63 -11.14 -3.37
C MET A 33 2.68 -10.03 -3.17
N ASP A 34 2.33 -8.78 -3.47
CA ASP A 34 3.17 -7.61 -3.19
C ASP A 34 3.44 -7.47 -1.68
N GLY A 35 2.40 -7.53 -0.86
CA GLY A 35 2.53 -7.48 0.60
C GLY A 35 3.37 -8.64 1.16
N PHE A 36 3.19 -9.86 0.62
CA PHE A 36 3.98 -11.03 1.00
C PHE A 36 5.47 -10.82 0.70
N ASP A 37 5.82 -10.48 -0.54
CA ASP A 37 7.23 -10.33 -0.96
C ASP A 37 7.91 -9.15 -0.23
N THR A 38 7.20 -8.03 -0.10
CA THR A 38 7.72 -6.83 0.60
C THR A 38 8.03 -7.11 2.08
N ALA A 39 7.18 -7.88 2.76
CA ALA A 39 7.38 -8.20 4.16
C ALA A 39 8.33 -9.39 4.37
N ALA A 40 8.30 -10.39 3.49
CA ALA A 40 9.08 -11.63 3.62
C ALA A 40 10.57 -11.36 3.86
N ILE A 41 11.16 -10.38 3.16
CA ILE A 41 12.57 -10.05 3.32
C ILE A 41 12.93 -9.62 4.76
N GLY A 42 12.03 -8.91 5.47
CA GLY A 42 12.22 -8.55 6.86
C GLY A 42 12.21 -9.77 7.78
N PHE A 43 11.33 -10.74 7.50
CA PHE A 43 11.21 -11.97 8.30
C PHE A 43 12.37 -12.94 8.10
N ILE A 44 12.94 -13.02 6.89
CA ILE A 44 14.07 -13.90 6.58
C ILE A 44 15.44 -13.25 6.80
N ALA A 45 15.48 -11.94 7.03
CA ALA A 45 16.73 -11.20 7.20
C ALA A 45 17.64 -11.74 8.33
N PRO A 46 17.13 -12.17 9.50
CA PRO A 46 17.97 -12.80 10.51
C PRO A 46 18.65 -14.08 10.04
N ASP A 47 17.95 -14.90 9.24
CA ASP A 47 18.50 -16.16 8.68
C ASP A 47 19.58 -15.87 7.62
N ILE A 48 19.33 -14.90 6.71
CA ILE A 48 20.31 -14.40 5.74
C ILE A 48 21.58 -13.89 6.46
N ARG A 49 21.37 -13.10 7.53
CA ARG A 49 22.47 -12.57 8.34
C ARG A 49 23.36 -13.67 8.93
N GLN A 50 22.74 -14.70 9.47
CA GLN A 50 23.48 -15.86 10.02
C GLN A 50 24.20 -16.65 8.91
N HIS A 51 23.53 -16.89 7.79
CA HIS A 51 24.06 -17.68 6.69
C HIS A 51 25.33 -17.07 6.08
N TRP A 52 25.36 -15.76 5.88
CA TRP A 52 26.50 -15.05 5.31
C TRP A 52 27.36 -14.32 6.36
N GLN A 53 27.12 -14.51 7.65
CA GLN A 53 27.86 -13.89 8.77
C GLN A 53 27.91 -12.35 8.66
N LEU A 54 26.80 -11.74 8.27
CA LEU A 54 26.67 -10.30 8.05
C LEU A 54 26.49 -9.54 9.35
N THR A 55 26.87 -8.27 9.33
CA THR A 55 26.46 -7.31 10.37
C THR A 55 25.01 -6.84 10.13
N ALA A 56 24.38 -6.26 11.15
CA ALA A 56 23.05 -5.69 10.97
C ALA A 56 23.06 -4.53 9.97
N ALA A 57 24.16 -3.78 9.87
CA ALA A 57 24.30 -2.67 8.91
C ALA A 57 24.26 -3.13 7.45
N ASP A 58 24.79 -4.32 7.17
CA ASP A 58 24.83 -4.88 5.82
C ASP A 58 23.42 -5.20 5.25
N LEU A 59 22.43 -5.35 6.13
CA LEU A 59 21.03 -5.57 5.73
C LEU A 59 20.32 -4.29 5.28
N ALA A 60 20.77 -3.11 5.68
CA ALA A 60 20.11 -1.85 5.34
C ALA A 60 20.03 -1.60 3.81
N PRO A 61 21.09 -1.80 3.01
CA PRO A 61 21.01 -1.70 1.55
C PRO A 61 20.04 -2.71 0.95
N LEU A 62 19.91 -3.92 1.52
CA LEU A 62 18.97 -4.95 1.07
C LEU A 62 17.51 -4.47 1.15
N PHE A 63 17.12 -3.89 2.29
CA PHE A 63 15.78 -3.32 2.46
C PHE A 63 15.56 -2.07 1.62
N GLY A 64 16.56 -1.18 1.58
CA GLY A 64 16.50 0.06 0.81
C GLY A 64 16.38 -0.17 -0.69
N ALA A 65 17.10 -1.15 -1.24
CA ALA A 65 17.11 -1.46 -2.67
C ALA A 65 15.71 -1.86 -3.17
N GLY A 66 14.99 -2.70 -2.43
CA GLY A 66 13.62 -3.07 -2.79
C GLY A 66 12.68 -1.87 -2.88
N LEU A 67 12.73 -0.97 -1.90
CA LEU A 67 11.91 0.24 -1.87
C LEU A 67 12.30 1.29 -2.92
N LEU A 68 13.59 1.41 -3.22
CA LEU A 68 14.06 2.24 -4.35
C LEU A 68 13.54 1.70 -5.67
N GLY A 69 13.64 0.38 -5.88
CA GLY A 69 13.07 -0.30 -7.05
C GLY A 69 11.57 -0.07 -7.17
N LEU A 70 10.83 -0.22 -6.07
CA LEU A 70 9.38 -0.01 -6.00
C LEU A 70 9.00 1.43 -6.38
N THR A 71 9.79 2.41 -5.93
CA THR A 71 9.57 3.82 -6.28
C THR A 71 9.84 4.07 -7.76
N ALA A 72 10.95 3.55 -8.29
CA ALA A 72 11.29 3.67 -9.70
C ALA A 72 10.25 2.97 -10.59
N GLY A 73 9.81 1.77 -10.22
CA GLY A 73 8.78 1.01 -10.93
C GLY A 73 7.44 1.74 -11.02
N ALA A 74 7.02 2.37 -9.93
CA ALA A 74 5.79 3.16 -9.91
C ALA A 74 5.85 4.37 -10.88
N LEU A 75 7.01 5.02 -10.96
CA LEU A 75 7.21 6.15 -11.88
C LEU A 75 7.24 5.70 -13.35
N LEU A 76 7.88 4.57 -13.65
CA LEU A 76 8.03 4.07 -15.01
C LEU A 76 6.75 3.41 -15.55
N CYS A 77 6.07 2.61 -14.73
CA CYS A 77 4.94 1.81 -15.18
C CYS A 77 3.62 2.60 -15.30
N GLY A 78 3.51 3.78 -14.68
CA GLY A 78 2.37 4.68 -14.87
C GLY A 78 2.16 5.05 -16.35
N PRO A 79 3.12 5.74 -16.99
CA PRO A 79 3.04 6.06 -18.42
C PRO A 79 2.94 4.82 -19.33
N LEU A 80 3.60 3.71 -18.96
CA LEU A 80 3.51 2.45 -19.71
C LEU A 80 2.08 1.90 -19.71
N SER A 81 1.38 1.96 -18.58
CA SER A 81 -0.01 1.47 -18.48
C SER A 81 -0.99 2.33 -19.28
N ASP A 82 -0.75 3.62 -19.36
CA ASP A 82 -1.54 4.50 -20.25
C ASP A 82 -1.33 4.16 -21.72
N ARG A 83 -0.11 3.72 -22.09
CA ARG A 83 0.21 3.36 -23.47
C ARG A 83 -0.21 1.94 -23.86
N PHE A 84 0.06 0.94 -23.03
CA PHE A 84 -0.07 -0.49 -23.36
C PHE A 84 -1.31 -1.15 -22.77
N GLY A 85 -2.00 -0.49 -21.84
CA GLY A 85 -3.15 -1.04 -21.12
C GLY A 85 -2.81 -1.46 -19.69
N ARG A 86 -3.84 -1.42 -18.83
CA ARG A 86 -3.67 -1.75 -17.40
C ARG A 86 -3.41 -3.25 -17.22
N LYS A 87 -4.16 -4.09 -17.92
CA LYS A 87 -4.05 -5.54 -17.88
C LYS A 87 -2.63 -6.00 -18.18
N ARG A 88 -2.10 -5.63 -19.34
CA ARG A 88 -0.76 -6.07 -19.79
C ARG A 88 0.33 -5.64 -18.82
N VAL A 89 0.29 -4.39 -18.33
CA VAL A 89 1.31 -3.90 -17.40
C VAL A 89 1.25 -4.65 -16.08
N ILE A 90 0.05 -4.92 -15.55
CA ILE A 90 -0.09 -5.73 -14.33
C ILE A 90 0.49 -7.14 -14.55
N GLU A 91 0.13 -7.81 -15.64
CA GLU A 91 0.60 -9.17 -15.97
C GLU A 91 2.12 -9.25 -16.04
N TYR A 92 2.73 -8.34 -16.82
CA TYR A 92 4.20 -8.30 -16.97
C TYR A 92 4.91 -7.92 -15.67
N CYS A 93 4.38 -6.99 -14.90
CA CYS A 93 4.94 -6.62 -13.60
C CYS A 93 4.89 -7.80 -12.62
N VAL A 94 3.75 -8.51 -12.54
CA VAL A 94 3.59 -9.67 -11.65
C VAL A 94 4.52 -10.82 -12.07
N LEU A 95 4.62 -11.12 -13.36
CA LEU A 95 5.54 -12.11 -13.87
C LEU A 95 7.00 -11.73 -13.58
N PHE A 96 7.36 -10.48 -13.83
CA PHE A 96 8.72 -9.98 -13.66
C PHE A 96 9.17 -10.05 -12.20
N PHE A 97 8.38 -9.53 -11.26
CA PHE A 97 8.76 -9.62 -9.86
C PHE A 97 8.74 -11.07 -9.34
N GLY A 98 7.82 -11.91 -9.82
CA GLY A 98 7.77 -13.31 -9.43
C GLY A 98 9.02 -14.08 -9.86
N VAL A 99 9.45 -13.92 -11.12
CA VAL A 99 10.68 -14.54 -11.62
C VAL A 99 11.91 -14.04 -10.87
N LEU A 100 12.00 -12.75 -10.57
CA LEU A 100 13.14 -12.18 -9.87
C LEU A 100 13.15 -12.52 -8.37
N SER A 101 11.98 -12.64 -7.74
CA SER A 101 11.89 -13.15 -6.37
C SER A 101 12.33 -14.62 -6.31
N PHE A 102 11.91 -15.45 -7.27
CA PHE A 102 12.40 -16.81 -7.42
C PHE A 102 13.92 -16.86 -7.63
N ALA A 103 14.45 -16.04 -8.53
CA ALA A 103 15.90 -15.97 -8.78
C ALA A 103 16.68 -15.51 -7.54
N SER A 104 16.07 -14.67 -6.68
CA SER A 104 16.67 -14.21 -5.43
C SER A 104 16.98 -15.34 -4.46
N ALA A 105 16.25 -16.47 -4.54
CA ALA A 105 16.53 -17.66 -3.72
C ALA A 105 17.88 -18.31 -4.06
N PHE A 106 18.43 -18.06 -5.23
CA PHE A 106 19.69 -18.64 -5.71
C PHE A 106 20.84 -17.60 -5.73
N ALA A 107 20.68 -16.47 -5.06
CA ALA A 107 21.72 -15.45 -4.99
C ALA A 107 22.97 -16.01 -4.28
N PRO A 108 24.16 -15.96 -4.90
CA PRO A 108 25.39 -16.48 -4.30
C PRO A 108 25.96 -15.59 -3.20
N ASP A 109 25.62 -14.32 -3.20
CA ASP A 109 26.13 -13.30 -2.28
C ASP A 109 25.11 -12.17 -2.04
N LEU A 110 25.37 -11.35 -1.03
CA LEU A 110 24.52 -10.22 -0.64
C LEU A 110 24.39 -9.20 -1.77
N HIS A 111 25.45 -8.94 -2.54
CA HIS A 111 25.44 -7.95 -3.63
C HIS A 111 24.45 -8.32 -4.72
N THR A 112 24.49 -9.58 -5.14
CA THR A 112 23.55 -10.13 -6.13
C THR A 112 22.13 -10.09 -5.58
N LEU A 113 21.93 -10.42 -4.31
CA LEU A 113 20.60 -10.35 -3.68
C LEU A 113 20.07 -8.91 -3.65
N ILE A 114 20.91 -7.91 -3.34
CA ILE A 114 20.52 -6.48 -3.36
C ILE A 114 20.05 -6.06 -4.76
N ILE A 115 20.79 -6.44 -5.80
CA ILE A 115 20.42 -6.12 -7.20
C ILE A 115 19.09 -6.78 -7.57
N LEU A 116 18.92 -8.05 -7.24
CA LEU A 116 17.68 -8.79 -7.50
C LEU A 116 16.50 -8.18 -6.72
N ARG A 117 16.70 -7.73 -5.48
CA ARG A 117 15.68 -7.03 -4.70
C ARG A 117 15.27 -5.69 -5.29
N PHE A 118 16.23 -4.91 -5.82
CA PHE A 118 15.93 -3.69 -6.56
C PHE A 118 15.06 -3.98 -7.79
N LEU A 119 15.43 -4.98 -8.58
CA LEU A 119 14.66 -5.38 -9.77
C LEU A 119 13.28 -5.95 -9.41
N THR A 120 13.18 -6.78 -8.36
CA THR A 120 11.90 -7.26 -7.84
C THR A 120 11.01 -6.09 -7.44
N GLY A 121 11.58 -5.13 -6.69
CA GLY A 121 10.89 -3.89 -6.30
C GLY A 121 10.38 -3.09 -7.50
N LEU A 122 11.13 -3.03 -8.59
CA LEU A 122 10.73 -2.35 -9.82
C LEU A 122 9.45 -2.96 -10.42
N GLY A 123 9.33 -4.28 -10.40
CA GLY A 123 8.10 -4.99 -10.81
C GLY A 123 6.93 -4.69 -9.86
N LEU A 124 7.14 -4.81 -8.54
CA LEU A 124 6.12 -4.53 -7.52
C LEU A 124 5.61 -3.09 -7.61
N GLY A 125 6.53 -2.12 -7.82
CA GLY A 125 6.20 -0.71 -7.97
C GLY A 125 5.28 -0.42 -9.16
N GLY A 126 5.39 -1.23 -10.23
CA GLY A 126 4.49 -1.13 -11.37
C GLY A 126 3.12 -1.80 -11.15
N ALA A 127 3.08 -2.90 -10.41
CA ALA A 127 1.85 -3.68 -10.21
C ALA A 127 0.82 -2.92 -9.36
N MET A 128 1.21 -2.42 -8.19
CA MET A 128 0.29 -1.85 -7.19
C MET A 128 -0.52 -0.64 -7.68
N PRO A 129 0.06 0.43 -8.26
CA PRO A 129 -0.73 1.57 -8.74
C PRO A 129 -1.69 1.18 -9.85
N ASN A 130 -1.28 0.23 -10.69
CA ASN A 130 -2.08 -0.23 -11.81
C ASN A 130 -3.27 -1.09 -11.37
N THR A 131 -3.12 -1.90 -10.32
CA THR A 131 -4.25 -2.64 -9.71
C THR A 131 -5.26 -1.71 -9.07
N ILE A 132 -4.82 -0.63 -8.40
CA ILE A 132 -5.70 0.40 -7.85
C ILE A 132 -6.48 1.08 -8.97
N THR A 133 -5.79 1.49 -10.03
CA THR A 133 -6.41 2.13 -11.19
C THR A 133 -7.38 1.17 -11.88
N MET A 134 -6.97 -0.06 -12.16
CA MET A 134 -7.80 -1.10 -12.77
C MET A 134 -9.09 -1.32 -11.98
N THR A 135 -8.97 -1.52 -10.66
CA THR A 135 -10.12 -1.72 -9.78
C THR A 135 -11.05 -0.50 -9.82
N SER A 136 -10.49 0.72 -9.72
CA SER A 136 -11.29 1.95 -9.71
C SER A 136 -12.02 2.22 -11.03
N GLU A 137 -11.46 1.83 -12.17
CA GLU A 137 -12.03 2.00 -13.50
C GLU A 137 -13.20 1.05 -13.79
N PHE A 138 -13.28 -0.08 -13.07
CA PHE A 138 -14.39 -1.03 -13.18
C PHE A 138 -15.55 -0.74 -12.21
N LEU A 139 -15.33 0.08 -11.18
CA LEU A 139 -16.27 0.20 -10.06
C LEU A 139 -17.19 1.42 -10.17
N PRO A 140 -18.47 1.27 -9.73
CA PRO A 140 -19.38 2.40 -9.60
C PRO A 140 -18.88 3.37 -8.54
N ALA A 141 -19.07 4.68 -8.79
CA ALA A 141 -18.57 5.76 -7.94
C ALA A 141 -19.00 5.58 -6.45
N ARG A 142 -20.25 5.16 -6.23
CA ARG A 142 -20.84 4.98 -4.90
C ARG A 142 -20.16 3.93 -4.03
N ARG A 143 -19.51 2.91 -4.61
CA ARG A 143 -18.85 1.81 -3.87
C ARG A 143 -17.34 1.75 -4.12
N ARG A 144 -16.81 2.63 -4.95
CA ARG A 144 -15.40 2.62 -5.38
C ARG A 144 -14.44 2.68 -4.21
N ALA A 145 -14.61 3.64 -3.30
CA ALA A 145 -13.71 3.80 -2.15
C ALA A 145 -13.67 2.54 -1.27
N ALA A 146 -14.82 2.01 -0.90
CA ALA A 146 -14.91 0.81 -0.04
C ALA A 146 -14.29 -0.42 -0.70
N LEU A 147 -14.57 -0.66 -1.99
CA LEU A 147 -14.08 -1.84 -2.70
C LEU A 147 -12.59 -1.74 -3.07
N VAL A 148 -12.07 -0.55 -3.34
CA VAL A 148 -10.62 -0.33 -3.50
C VAL A 148 -9.91 -0.53 -2.16
N THR A 149 -10.48 -0.07 -1.04
CA THR A 149 -9.92 -0.34 0.29
C THR A 149 -9.92 -1.82 0.60
N LEU A 150 -11.01 -2.53 0.30
CA LEU A 150 -11.08 -3.99 0.46
C LEU A 150 -9.99 -4.69 -0.36
N MET A 151 -9.81 -4.29 -1.62
CA MET A 151 -8.72 -4.81 -2.47
C MET A 151 -7.36 -4.53 -1.85
N PHE A 152 -7.15 -3.34 -1.27
CA PHE A 152 -5.89 -2.96 -0.64
C PHE A 152 -5.59 -3.71 0.67
N CYS A 153 -6.60 -4.23 1.38
CA CYS A 153 -6.40 -5.13 2.53
C CYS A 153 -5.61 -6.40 2.16
N GLY A 154 -5.56 -6.74 0.86
CA GLY A 154 -4.66 -7.77 0.35
C GLY A 154 -3.21 -7.56 0.76
N PHE A 155 -2.71 -6.31 0.76
CA PHE A 155 -1.34 -6.00 1.15
C PHE A 155 -1.03 -6.39 2.60
N THR A 156 -1.85 -6.00 3.55
CA THR A 156 -1.63 -6.31 4.96
C THR A 156 -1.83 -7.79 5.26
N LEU A 157 -2.79 -8.45 4.58
CA LEU A 157 -2.99 -9.90 4.68
C LEU A 157 -1.82 -10.67 4.06
N GLY A 158 -1.31 -10.22 2.92
CA GLY A 158 -0.11 -10.78 2.30
C GLY A 158 1.12 -10.65 3.18
N SER A 159 1.32 -9.47 3.77
CA SER A 159 2.40 -9.22 4.72
C SER A 159 2.29 -10.11 5.97
N ALA A 160 1.09 -10.28 6.51
CA ALA A 160 0.84 -11.20 7.62
C ALA A 160 1.11 -12.66 7.23
N ALA A 161 0.66 -13.07 6.03
CA ALA A 161 0.96 -14.39 5.49
C ALA A 161 2.47 -14.62 5.36
N GLY A 162 3.22 -13.63 4.87
CA GLY A 162 4.69 -13.67 4.81
C GLY A 162 5.32 -13.97 6.16
N GLY A 163 4.86 -13.31 7.22
CA GLY A 163 5.29 -13.57 8.60
C GLY A 163 4.95 -14.97 9.09
N ILE A 164 3.70 -15.39 8.88
CA ILE A 164 3.21 -16.72 9.29
C ILE A 164 3.97 -17.84 8.54
N PHE A 165 4.11 -17.72 7.21
CA PHE A 165 4.86 -18.68 6.42
C PHE A 165 6.34 -18.74 6.85
N SER A 166 6.97 -17.58 7.11
CA SER A 166 8.34 -17.54 7.62
C SER A 166 8.44 -18.21 8.98
N ALA A 167 7.52 -17.93 9.91
CA ALA A 167 7.50 -18.53 11.23
C ALA A 167 7.37 -20.06 11.20
N LEU A 168 6.58 -20.60 10.27
CA LEU A 168 6.32 -22.04 10.16
C LEU A 168 7.40 -22.77 9.36
N LEU A 169 7.95 -22.16 8.32
CA LEU A 169 8.74 -22.85 7.31
C LEU A 169 10.23 -22.48 7.30
N VAL A 170 10.64 -21.35 7.89
CA VAL A 170 12.04 -20.92 7.83
C VAL A 170 13.00 -21.94 8.43
N SER A 171 12.58 -22.62 9.52
CA SER A 171 13.37 -23.68 10.15
C SER A 171 13.48 -24.97 9.32
N LEU A 172 12.55 -25.18 8.38
CA LEU A 172 12.47 -26.39 7.55
C LEU A 172 13.14 -26.20 6.18
N ILE A 173 12.90 -25.06 5.55
CA ILE A 173 13.31 -24.78 4.16
C ILE A 173 14.27 -23.59 4.03
N GLY A 174 14.62 -22.93 5.16
CA GLY A 174 15.48 -21.75 5.20
C GLY A 174 14.91 -20.54 4.45
N TRP A 175 15.67 -19.46 4.39
CA TRP A 175 15.30 -18.25 3.66
C TRP A 175 15.14 -18.47 2.15
N HIS A 176 15.88 -19.41 1.57
CA HIS A 176 15.76 -19.79 0.15
C HIS A 176 14.36 -20.28 -0.17
N GLY A 177 13.80 -21.17 0.66
CA GLY A 177 12.47 -21.74 0.45
C GLY A 177 11.36 -20.67 0.52
N ILE A 178 11.48 -19.70 1.40
CA ILE A 178 10.52 -18.59 1.49
C ILE A 178 10.52 -17.75 0.20
N LEU A 179 11.70 -17.47 -0.35
CA LEU A 179 11.83 -16.75 -1.62
C LEU A 179 11.35 -17.57 -2.83
N ILE A 180 11.54 -18.89 -2.81
CA ILE A 180 10.99 -19.76 -3.85
C ILE A 180 9.46 -19.68 -3.84
N VAL A 181 8.83 -19.83 -2.70
CA VAL A 181 7.36 -19.71 -2.56
C VAL A 181 6.90 -18.31 -2.99
N GLY A 182 7.59 -17.25 -2.51
CA GLY A 182 7.32 -15.87 -2.87
C GLY A 182 7.50 -15.54 -4.34
N GLY A 183 8.27 -16.35 -5.09
CA GLY A 183 8.45 -16.24 -6.53
C GLY A 183 7.47 -17.08 -7.34
N VAL A 184 7.29 -18.35 -6.96
CA VAL A 184 6.41 -19.28 -7.69
C VAL A 184 4.95 -18.85 -7.66
N LEU A 185 4.44 -18.42 -6.51
CA LEU A 185 3.04 -18.00 -6.38
C LEU A 185 2.68 -16.82 -7.31
N PRO A 186 3.46 -15.72 -7.39
CA PRO A 186 3.19 -14.66 -8.36
C PRO A 186 3.30 -15.10 -9.81
N VAL A 187 4.24 -16.00 -10.16
CA VAL A 187 4.35 -16.54 -11.53
C VAL A 187 3.08 -17.31 -11.91
N VAL A 188 2.58 -18.17 -11.03
CA VAL A 188 1.31 -18.90 -11.24
C VAL A 188 0.15 -17.90 -11.35
N LEU A 189 0.12 -16.90 -10.49
CA LEU A 189 -0.89 -15.84 -10.55
C LEU A 189 -0.82 -15.08 -11.88
N ALA A 190 0.37 -14.72 -12.38
CA ALA A 190 0.54 -14.02 -13.65
C ALA A 190 -0.06 -14.83 -14.82
N VAL A 191 0.17 -16.14 -14.85
CA VAL A 191 -0.44 -17.05 -15.84
C VAL A 191 -1.96 -17.03 -15.71
N ALA A 192 -2.49 -17.10 -14.49
CA ALA A 192 -3.94 -17.04 -14.27
C ALA A 192 -4.53 -15.70 -14.71
N LEU A 193 -3.86 -14.57 -14.40
CA LEU A 193 -4.30 -13.23 -14.80
C LEU A 193 -4.41 -13.10 -16.32
N PHE A 194 -3.50 -13.68 -17.07
CA PHE A 194 -3.53 -13.66 -18.54
C PHE A 194 -4.88 -14.13 -19.10
N PHE A 195 -5.48 -15.16 -18.50
CA PHE A 195 -6.76 -15.72 -18.94
C PHE A 195 -7.98 -15.06 -18.28
N VAL A 196 -7.84 -14.57 -17.04
CA VAL A 196 -8.97 -14.19 -16.18
C VAL A 196 -9.21 -12.69 -16.15
N LEU A 197 -8.13 -11.86 -16.17
CA LEU A 197 -8.23 -10.41 -16.02
C LEU A 197 -8.65 -9.77 -17.34
N PRO A 198 -9.78 -9.00 -17.42
CA PRO A 198 -10.16 -8.24 -18.60
C PRO A 198 -9.36 -6.94 -18.69
N GLU A 199 -9.30 -6.32 -19.87
CA GLU A 199 -8.73 -4.97 -20.01
C GLU A 199 -9.74 -3.89 -19.57
N SER A 200 -9.23 -2.76 -19.08
CA SER A 200 -10.06 -1.63 -18.62
C SER A 200 -10.94 -1.06 -19.72
N PRO A 201 -12.27 -0.96 -19.51
CA PRO A 201 -13.18 -0.34 -20.48
C PRO A 201 -12.90 1.16 -20.65
N ARG A 202 -12.44 1.87 -19.62
CA ARG A 202 -12.04 3.29 -19.71
C ARG A 202 -10.81 3.47 -20.61
N TRP A 203 -9.81 2.61 -20.45
CA TRP A 203 -8.62 2.63 -21.30
C TRP A 203 -8.97 2.33 -22.77
N GLN A 204 -9.84 1.35 -22.99
CA GLN A 204 -10.32 1.00 -24.35
C GLN A 204 -11.01 2.20 -25.04
N VAL A 205 -11.91 2.90 -24.34
CA VAL A 205 -12.57 4.10 -24.87
C VAL A 205 -11.56 5.23 -25.13
N ARG A 206 -10.64 5.48 -24.20
CA ARG A 206 -9.61 6.53 -24.33
C ARG A 206 -8.69 6.30 -25.53
N ARG A 207 -8.43 5.03 -25.87
CA ARG A 207 -7.59 4.63 -27.01
C ARG A 207 -8.35 4.50 -28.32
N GLY A 208 -9.65 4.76 -28.33
CA GLY A 208 -10.47 4.59 -29.54
C GLY A 208 -10.59 3.14 -30.01
N ALA A 209 -10.55 2.18 -29.06
CA ALA A 209 -10.73 0.77 -29.37
C ALA A 209 -12.12 0.52 -30.01
N ASP A 210 -12.26 -0.58 -30.75
CA ASP A 210 -13.53 -0.97 -31.35
C ASP A 210 -14.65 -0.96 -30.30
N SER A 211 -15.71 -0.22 -30.57
CA SER A 211 -16.87 -0.11 -29.69
C SER A 211 -17.49 -1.46 -29.35
N ARG A 212 -17.27 -2.50 -30.16
CA ARG A 212 -17.71 -3.88 -29.90
C ARG A 212 -17.01 -4.48 -28.69
N LEU A 213 -15.70 -4.22 -28.51
CA LEU A 213 -14.92 -4.71 -27.35
C LEU A 213 -15.39 -4.05 -26.06
N VAL A 214 -15.61 -2.72 -26.12
CA VAL A 214 -16.16 -1.97 -24.98
C VAL A 214 -17.56 -2.44 -24.64
N ALA A 215 -18.42 -2.63 -25.65
CA ALA A 215 -19.79 -3.14 -25.49
C ALA A 215 -19.79 -4.54 -24.85
N ALA A 216 -18.90 -5.44 -25.27
CA ALA A 216 -18.81 -6.78 -24.70
C ALA A 216 -18.43 -6.76 -23.20
N THR A 217 -17.53 -5.85 -22.80
CA THR A 217 -17.17 -5.68 -21.39
C THR A 217 -18.31 -5.06 -20.59
N LEU A 218 -18.96 -4.02 -21.13
CA LEU A 218 -20.10 -3.37 -20.49
C LEU A 218 -21.32 -4.29 -20.36
N SER A 219 -21.61 -5.08 -21.37
CA SER A 219 -22.72 -6.07 -21.30
C SER A 219 -22.52 -7.06 -20.18
N ARG A 220 -21.27 -7.44 -19.86
CA ARG A 220 -20.96 -8.29 -18.71
C ARG A 220 -21.08 -7.55 -17.37
N ILE A 221 -20.91 -6.22 -17.38
CA ILE A 221 -21.04 -5.38 -16.16
C ILE A 221 -22.50 -5.10 -15.87
N THR A 222 -23.27 -4.67 -16.87
CA THR A 222 -24.65 -4.16 -16.70
C THR A 222 -25.73 -5.22 -16.93
N GLY A 223 -25.40 -6.30 -17.65
CA GLY A 223 -26.38 -7.29 -18.11
C GLY A 223 -27.17 -6.86 -19.35
N GLU A 224 -26.93 -5.64 -19.88
CA GLU A 224 -27.61 -5.10 -21.05
C GLU A 224 -26.78 -5.31 -22.31
N SER A 225 -27.46 -5.31 -23.50
CA SER A 225 -26.80 -5.41 -24.80
C SER A 225 -26.62 -4.05 -25.44
N TYR A 226 -25.40 -3.74 -25.92
CA TYR A 226 -25.05 -2.43 -26.48
C TYR A 226 -24.66 -2.52 -27.96
N HIS A 227 -25.58 -2.96 -28.80
CA HIS A 227 -25.34 -3.01 -30.25
C HIS A 227 -25.39 -1.61 -30.87
N GLY A 228 -24.37 -1.24 -31.67
CA GLY A 228 -24.31 0.02 -32.36
C GLY A 228 -24.15 1.29 -31.50
N VAL A 229 -23.78 1.13 -30.25
CA VAL A 229 -23.52 2.24 -29.32
C VAL A 229 -22.04 2.61 -29.36
N THR A 230 -21.75 3.92 -29.43
CA THR A 230 -20.41 4.48 -29.25
C THR A 230 -20.29 5.04 -27.81
N PHE A 231 -19.14 4.80 -27.17
CA PHE A 231 -18.92 5.22 -25.79
C PHE A 231 -17.97 6.41 -25.75
N TYR A 232 -18.17 7.31 -24.76
CA TYR A 232 -17.30 8.42 -24.50
C TYR A 232 -17.06 8.60 -23.00
N LEU A 233 -15.99 9.31 -22.66
CA LEU A 233 -15.65 9.70 -21.30
C LEU A 233 -15.84 11.21 -21.16
N ASN A 234 -16.60 11.63 -20.15
CA ASN A 234 -16.75 13.04 -19.79
C ASN A 234 -15.72 13.38 -18.71
N GLU A 235 -14.43 13.39 -19.09
CA GLU A 235 -13.34 13.74 -18.18
C GLU A 235 -12.90 15.18 -18.45
N PRO A 236 -12.80 16.04 -17.41
CA PRO A 236 -12.23 17.36 -17.57
C PRO A 236 -10.76 17.24 -18.02
N PRO A 237 -10.30 18.11 -18.93
CA PRO A 237 -8.90 18.09 -19.35
C PRO A 237 -7.99 18.29 -18.13
N PRO A 238 -6.82 17.60 -18.07
CA PRO A 238 -5.86 17.79 -16.98
C PRO A 238 -5.43 19.25 -16.92
N SER A 239 -5.52 19.86 -15.74
CA SER A 239 -5.12 21.25 -15.59
C SER A 239 -3.61 21.39 -15.79
N ARG A 240 -3.18 22.32 -16.64
CA ARG A 240 -1.77 22.58 -16.97
C ARG A 240 -0.91 22.98 -15.74
N ASN A 241 -1.53 23.41 -14.65
CA ASN A 241 -0.84 23.98 -13.46
C ASN A 241 -1.21 23.24 -12.16
N SER A 242 -1.54 21.95 -12.20
CA SER A 242 -1.94 21.18 -11.01
C SER A 242 -0.88 21.20 -9.89
N ALA A 243 0.41 21.15 -10.24
CA ALA A 243 1.50 21.18 -9.26
C ALA A 243 1.63 22.54 -8.56
N ALA A 244 1.52 23.65 -9.31
CA ALA A 244 1.56 25.00 -8.73
C ALA A 244 0.37 25.25 -7.79
N ALA A 245 -0.81 24.72 -8.11
CA ALA A 245 -2.01 24.84 -7.27
C ALA A 245 -1.85 24.14 -5.90
N LEU A 246 -0.99 23.12 -5.78
CA LEU A 246 -0.71 22.46 -4.51
C LEU A 246 0.00 23.38 -3.50
N PHE A 247 0.81 24.32 -3.98
CA PHE A 247 1.60 25.23 -3.13
C PHE A 247 0.98 26.62 -3.02
N ALA A 248 -0.18 26.85 -3.62
CA ALA A 248 -0.87 28.14 -3.58
C ALA A 248 -1.51 28.39 -2.19
N GLY A 249 -1.13 29.47 -1.52
CA GLY A 249 -1.75 29.97 -0.31
C GLY A 249 -1.90 28.88 0.78
N ARG A 250 -3.12 28.70 1.28
CA ARG A 250 -3.44 27.74 2.36
C ARG A 250 -3.27 26.27 1.96
N THR A 251 -3.47 25.96 0.69
CA THR A 251 -3.30 24.59 0.17
C THR A 251 -1.85 24.13 0.33
N GLY A 252 -0.88 25.03 0.21
CA GLY A 252 0.55 24.71 0.41
C GLY A 252 0.85 24.25 1.84
N LEU A 253 0.28 24.91 2.85
CA LEU A 253 0.45 24.48 4.24
C LEU A 253 -0.19 23.11 4.50
N ILE A 254 -1.41 22.88 3.98
CA ILE A 254 -2.09 21.58 4.06
C ILE A 254 -1.26 20.49 3.40
N THR A 255 -0.67 20.77 2.24
CA THR A 255 0.19 19.85 1.50
C THR A 255 1.43 19.46 2.31
N LEU A 256 2.15 20.43 2.88
CA LEU A 256 3.34 20.16 3.69
C LEU A 256 3.03 19.34 4.95
N MET A 257 1.95 19.68 5.66
CA MET A 257 1.52 18.92 6.84
C MET A 257 1.15 17.47 6.47
N LEU A 258 0.43 17.30 5.38
CA LEU A 258 0.03 15.97 4.88
C LEU A 258 1.26 15.15 4.46
N TRP A 259 2.20 15.75 3.73
CA TRP A 259 3.45 15.09 3.33
C TRP A 259 4.27 14.65 4.53
N THR A 260 4.39 15.51 5.54
CA THR A 260 5.08 15.17 6.80
C THR A 260 4.40 14.00 7.49
N ALA A 261 3.06 13.99 7.56
CA ALA A 261 2.31 12.89 8.17
C ALA A 261 2.50 11.57 7.38
N PHE A 262 2.44 11.60 6.04
CA PHE A 262 2.71 10.42 5.19
C PHE A 262 4.15 9.92 5.34
N PHE A 263 5.12 10.83 5.33
CA PHE A 263 6.54 10.51 5.51
C PHE A 263 6.77 9.80 6.85
N MET A 264 6.30 10.38 7.96
CA MET A 264 6.47 9.83 9.30
C MET A 264 5.74 8.50 9.47
N SER A 265 4.54 8.38 8.91
CA SER A 265 3.76 7.14 8.96
C SER A 265 4.46 5.99 8.24
N LEU A 266 4.85 6.17 6.98
CA LEU A 266 5.50 5.12 6.21
C LEU A 266 6.93 4.83 6.71
N LEU A 267 7.62 5.82 7.28
CA LEU A 267 8.88 5.61 7.96
C LEU A 267 8.73 4.54 9.06
N ILE A 268 7.73 4.68 9.95
CA ILE A 268 7.50 3.72 11.04
C ILE A 268 7.07 2.36 10.49
N VAL A 269 6.11 2.35 9.57
CA VAL A 269 5.58 1.09 9.01
C VAL A 269 6.71 0.24 8.43
N TYR A 270 7.57 0.84 7.60
CA TYR A 270 8.65 0.10 6.95
C TYR A 270 9.84 -0.17 7.86
N LEU A 271 10.14 0.74 8.81
CA LEU A 271 11.13 0.46 9.85
C LEU A 271 10.74 -0.79 10.64
N LEU A 272 9.51 -0.83 11.18
CA LEU A 272 9.04 -1.95 12.00
C LEU A 272 8.88 -3.22 11.17
N SER A 273 8.30 -3.15 9.97
CA SER A 273 8.11 -4.33 9.12
C SER A 273 9.43 -4.97 8.70
N SER A 274 10.47 -4.17 8.43
CA SER A 274 11.77 -4.67 7.98
C SER A 274 12.65 -5.15 9.13
N TRP A 275 12.62 -4.44 10.27
CA TRP A 275 13.63 -4.65 11.32
C TRP A 275 13.10 -5.32 12.57
N MET A 276 11.79 -5.42 12.79
CA MET A 276 11.22 -6.01 13.99
C MET A 276 11.70 -7.46 14.23
N PRO A 277 11.70 -8.38 13.22
CA PRO A 277 12.20 -9.73 13.45
C PRO A 277 13.67 -9.74 13.86
N THR A 278 14.50 -8.89 13.23
CA THR A 278 15.93 -8.78 13.54
C THR A 278 16.15 -8.20 14.93
N LEU A 279 15.38 -7.17 15.33
CA LEU A 279 15.46 -6.55 16.67
C LEU A 279 15.08 -7.54 17.77
N LEU A 280 14.04 -8.34 17.56
CA LEU A 280 13.59 -9.35 18.51
C LEU A 280 14.58 -10.52 18.60
N ASN A 281 15.11 -10.96 17.46
CA ASN A 281 16.13 -12.01 17.42
C ASN A 281 17.42 -11.58 18.10
N HIS A 282 17.83 -10.32 17.95
CA HIS A 282 19.00 -9.76 18.64
C HIS A 282 18.84 -9.76 20.18
N ARG A 283 17.60 -9.77 20.69
CA ARG A 283 17.29 -9.93 22.13
C ARG A 283 17.28 -11.38 22.60
N GLY A 284 17.59 -12.34 21.74
CA GLY A 284 17.59 -13.76 22.06
C GLY A 284 16.22 -14.44 21.91
N ILE A 285 15.23 -13.75 21.32
CA ILE A 285 13.96 -14.39 20.94
C ILE A 285 14.24 -15.18 19.67
N ASP A 286 13.88 -16.46 19.65
CA ASP A 286 14.06 -17.32 18.47
C ASP A 286 13.28 -16.78 17.26
N LEU A 287 13.76 -17.08 16.07
CA LEU A 287 13.24 -16.52 14.83
C LEU A 287 11.75 -16.85 14.60
N GLN A 288 11.31 -18.03 15.04
CA GLN A 288 9.93 -18.44 14.94
C GLN A 288 9.00 -17.54 15.76
N HIS A 289 9.30 -17.33 17.06
CA HIS A 289 8.52 -16.43 17.92
C HIS A 289 8.63 -14.98 17.46
N ALA A 290 9.81 -14.52 17.06
CA ALA A 290 10.00 -13.18 16.50
C ALA A 290 9.12 -12.93 15.26
N SER A 291 9.00 -13.92 14.39
CA SER A 291 8.15 -13.84 13.20
C SER A 291 6.66 -13.81 13.55
N TRP A 292 6.19 -14.65 14.47
CA TRP A 292 4.80 -14.61 14.95
C TRP A 292 4.42 -13.27 15.57
N ILE A 293 5.29 -12.75 16.46
CA ILE A 293 5.09 -11.46 17.12
C ILE A 293 5.06 -10.32 16.09
N THR A 294 5.97 -10.36 15.09
CA THR A 294 5.98 -9.33 14.04
C THR A 294 4.76 -9.45 13.12
N ALA A 295 4.28 -10.68 12.82
CA ALA A 295 3.06 -10.86 12.04
C ALA A 295 1.83 -10.22 12.72
N ALA A 296 1.81 -10.15 14.06
CA ALA A 296 0.75 -9.45 14.80
C ALA A 296 0.65 -7.97 14.43
N PHE A 297 1.75 -7.30 14.02
CA PHE A 297 1.74 -5.93 13.51
C PHE A 297 0.88 -5.82 12.23
N GLN A 298 1.02 -6.75 11.31
CA GLN A 298 0.29 -6.73 10.03
C GLN A 298 -1.19 -7.09 10.22
N VAL A 299 -1.46 -8.07 11.08
CA VAL A 299 -2.85 -8.42 11.46
C VAL A 299 -3.53 -7.24 12.15
N GLY A 300 -2.83 -6.58 13.08
CA GLY A 300 -3.27 -5.35 13.72
C GLY A 300 -3.56 -4.23 12.70
N GLY A 301 -2.70 -4.08 11.69
CA GLY A 301 -2.88 -3.12 10.59
C GLY A 301 -4.16 -3.37 9.79
N THR A 302 -4.45 -4.63 9.45
CA THR A 302 -5.69 -5.01 8.74
C THR A 302 -6.92 -4.71 9.58
N PHE A 303 -6.90 -5.14 10.86
CA PHE A 303 -8.00 -4.87 11.79
C PHE A 303 -8.19 -3.36 12.00
N GLY A 304 -7.09 -2.62 12.17
CA GLY A 304 -7.08 -1.17 12.31
C GLY A 304 -7.67 -0.46 11.10
N ALA A 305 -7.33 -0.87 9.88
CA ALA A 305 -7.87 -0.28 8.65
C ALA A 305 -9.39 -0.39 8.58
N LEU A 306 -9.95 -1.55 8.93
CA LEU A 306 -11.41 -1.78 8.96
C LEU A 306 -12.08 -0.99 10.07
N LEU A 307 -11.52 -1.03 11.28
CA LEU A 307 -12.04 -0.32 12.44
C LEU A 307 -12.03 1.19 12.23
N LEU A 308 -10.88 1.74 11.82
CA LEU A 308 -10.72 3.18 11.62
C LEU A 308 -11.53 3.69 10.44
N GLY A 309 -11.71 2.90 9.37
CA GLY A 309 -12.61 3.23 8.27
C GLY A 309 -14.03 3.49 8.79
N GLY A 310 -14.60 2.56 9.57
CA GLY A 310 -15.93 2.74 10.15
C GLY A 310 -16.03 3.88 11.17
N LEU A 311 -14.96 4.15 11.93
CA LEU A 311 -14.90 5.30 12.86
C LEU A 311 -14.82 6.63 12.13
N MET A 312 -14.07 6.69 11.01
CA MET A 312 -13.93 7.91 10.19
C MET A 312 -15.25 8.28 9.49
N ASP A 313 -16.12 7.32 9.20
CA ASP A 313 -17.45 7.57 8.65
C ASP A 313 -18.39 8.23 9.67
N ARG A 314 -18.20 7.93 10.95
CA ARG A 314 -19.07 8.42 12.06
C ARG A 314 -18.53 9.66 12.76
N TYR A 315 -17.22 9.79 12.84
CA TYR A 315 -16.54 10.85 13.59
C TYR A 315 -15.62 11.67 12.68
N ASN A 316 -15.06 12.74 13.23
CA ASN A 316 -14.10 13.58 12.49
C ASN A 316 -12.83 12.77 12.13
N PRO A 317 -12.55 12.54 10.82
CA PRO A 317 -11.45 11.69 10.39
C PRO A 317 -10.07 12.11 10.93
N PHE A 318 -9.83 13.41 11.05
CA PHE A 318 -8.56 13.93 11.59
C PHE A 318 -8.35 13.55 13.05
N ARG A 319 -9.43 13.66 13.87
CA ARG A 319 -9.36 13.29 15.29
C ARG A 319 -9.21 11.79 15.48
N VAL A 320 -9.91 11.00 14.67
CA VAL A 320 -9.83 9.54 14.70
C VAL A 320 -8.40 9.10 14.40
N LEU A 321 -7.82 9.59 13.31
CA LEU A 321 -6.45 9.22 12.91
C LEU A 321 -5.40 9.76 13.89
N ALA A 322 -5.55 11.00 14.40
CA ALA A 322 -4.63 11.53 15.40
C ALA A 322 -4.65 10.69 16.69
N ALA A 323 -5.83 10.34 17.20
CA ALA A 323 -5.97 9.46 18.36
C ALA A 323 -5.36 8.08 18.11
N SER A 324 -5.53 7.54 16.91
CA SER A 324 -4.96 6.25 16.52
C SER A 324 -3.42 6.30 16.48
N TYR A 325 -2.80 7.35 15.93
CA TYR A 325 -1.34 7.51 15.98
C TYR A 325 -0.81 7.71 17.42
N LEU A 326 -1.55 8.40 18.28
CA LEU A 326 -1.20 8.51 19.70
C LEU A 326 -1.25 7.14 20.41
N LEU A 327 -2.27 6.34 20.13
CA LEU A 327 -2.34 4.96 20.60
C LEU A 327 -1.17 4.14 20.07
N GLY A 328 -0.84 4.28 18.79
CA GLY A 328 0.33 3.62 18.18
C GLY A 328 1.64 4.03 18.85
N ALA A 329 1.84 5.31 19.14
CA ALA A 329 3.02 5.80 19.85
C ALA A 329 3.12 5.20 21.28
N LEU A 330 2.01 5.15 22.01
CA LEU A 330 1.94 4.52 23.33
C LEU A 330 2.30 3.03 23.23
N CYS A 331 1.73 2.31 22.29
CA CYS A 331 2.05 0.88 22.08
C CYS A 331 3.53 0.67 21.71
N ILE A 332 4.12 1.54 20.87
CA ILE A 332 5.55 1.50 20.53
C ILE A 332 6.41 1.64 21.81
N VAL A 333 6.09 2.58 22.69
CA VAL A 333 6.77 2.75 23.97
C VAL A 333 6.61 1.50 24.84
N MET A 334 5.41 0.90 24.88
CA MET A 334 5.16 -0.34 25.64
C MET A 334 5.98 -1.52 25.11
N ILE A 335 6.28 -1.61 23.80
CA ILE A 335 7.20 -2.63 23.27
C ILE A 335 8.57 -2.49 23.94
N GLY A 336 9.09 -1.27 24.04
CA GLY A 336 10.38 -1.00 24.68
C GLY A 336 10.42 -1.35 26.17
N LEU A 337 9.28 -1.25 26.87
CA LEU A 337 9.15 -1.53 28.31
C LEU A 337 8.81 -2.99 28.63
N SER A 338 8.41 -3.79 27.63
CA SER A 338 8.03 -5.19 27.80
C SER A 338 9.25 -6.11 27.85
N GLU A 339 10.00 -6.08 28.97
CA GLU A 339 11.31 -6.74 29.06
C GLU A 339 11.28 -8.26 28.91
N ASN A 340 10.30 -8.98 29.49
CA ASN A 340 10.26 -10.45 29.50
C ASN A 340 8.89 -11.07 29.18
N ALA A 341 7.87 -10.26 28.93
CA ALA A 341 6.50 -10.76 28.69
C ALA A 341 6.18 -10.78 27.20
N LEU A 342 6.49 -11.89 26.50
CA LEU A 342 6.25 -12.06 25.06
C LEU A 342 4.80 -11.74 24.67
N TRP A 343 3.81 -12.12 25.49
CA TRP A 343 2.40 -11.84 25.22
C TRP A 343 2.09 -10.34 25.26
N MET A 344 2.69 -9.60 26.20
CA MET A 344 2.51 -8.15 26.32
C MET A 344 3.17 -7.43 25.14
N MET A 345 4.35 -7.91 24.72
CA MET A 345 5.04 -7.42 23.53
C MET A 345 4.19 -7.67 22.27
N ALA A 346 3.64 -8.87 22.09
CA ALA A 346 2.77 -9.20 20.96
C ALA A 346 1.51 -8.31 20.93
N LEU A 347 0.89 -8.05 22.09
CA LEU A 347 -0.28 -7.17 22.20
C LEU A 347 0.10 -5.72 21.88
N ALA A 348 1.24 -5.23 22.35
CA ALA A 348 1.71 -3.89 22.03
C ALA A 348 2.06 -3.75 20.54
N ILE A 349 2.66 -4.75 19.92
CA ILE A 349 2.94 -4.78 18.48
C ILE A 349 1.65 -4.82 17.67
N PHE A 350 0.65 -5.62 18.07
CA PHE A 350 -0.68 -5.62 17.48
C PHE A 350 -1.36 -4.24 17.58
N GLY A 351 -1.31 -3.61 18.76
CA GLY A 351 -1.81 -2.25 18.97
C GLY A 351 -1.08 -1.20 18.12
N THR A 352 0.23 -1.34 17.94
CA THR A 352 1.02 -0.51 17.02
C THR A 352 0.55 -0.71 15.57
N GLY A 353 0.23 -1.92 15.17
CA GLY A 353 -0.36 -2.23 13.87
C GLY A 353 -1.68 -1.47 13.65
N ILE A 354 -2.60 -1.51 14.62
CA ILE A 354 -3.85 -0.74 14.57
C ILE A 354 -3.55 0.75 14.46
N GLY A 355 -2.72 1.26 15.36
CA GLY A 355 -2.44 2.69 15.53
C GLY A 355 -1.70 3.32 14.37
N VAL A 356 -0.77 2.62 13.74
CA VAL A 356 0.10 3.15 12.69
C VAL A 356 -0.26 2.60 11.33
N SER A 357 -0.20 1.28 11.13
CA SER A 357 -0.45 0.66 9.81
C SER A 357 -1.91 0.82 9.38
N GLY A 358 -2.87 0.64 10.30
CA GLY A 358 -4.29 0.89 10.03
C GLY A 358 -4.57 2.36 9.70
N SER A 359 -3.93 3.30 10.41
CA SER A 359 -4.06 4.74 10.15
C SER A 359 -3.51 5.14 8.79
N GLN A 360 -2.48 4.47 8.28
CA GLN A 360 -1.94 4.74 6.94
C GLN A 360 -2.99 4.53 5.84
N VAL A 361 -3.81 3.47 5.96
CA VAL A 361 -4.93 3.22 5.04
C VAL A 361 -5.97 4.34 5.14
N GLY A 362 -6.31 4.76 6.37
CA GLY A 362 -7.21 5.89 6.61
C GLY A 362 -6.67 7.21 6.07
N MET A 363 -5.37 7.46 6.16
CA MET A 363 -4.72 8.65 5.59
C MET A 363 -4.83 8.71 4.06
N ASN A 364 -4.75 7.57 3.36
CA ASN A 364 -4.98 7.52 1.92
C ASN A 364 -6.40 8.00 1.57
N ALA A 365 -7.41 7.55 2.32
CA ALA A 365 -8.79 8.01 2.14
C ALA A 365 -8.94 9.50 2.46
N LEU A 366 -8.36 9.97 3.57
CA LEU A 366 -8.40 11.37 3.97
C LEU A 366 -7.74 12.29 2.94
N SER A 367 -6.60 11.91 2.38
CA SER A 367 -5.85 12.70 1.41
C SER A 367 -6.69 13.07 0.19
N ALA A 368 -7.54 12.15 -0.27
CA ALA A 368 -8.43 12.38 -1.41
C ALA A 368 -9.51 13.44 -1.13
N THR A 369 -9.83 13.72 0.13
CA THR A 369 -10.85 14.71 0.52
C THR A 369 -10.28 16.11 0.74
N LEU A 370 -8.96 16.24 0.93
CA LEU A 370 -8.30 17.50 1.28
C LEU A 370 -8.03 18.41 0.08
N TYR A 371 -7.84 17.83 -1.10
CA TYR A 371 -7.48 18.59 -2.28
C TYR A 371 -8.69 18.95 -3.14
N PRO A 372 -8.73 20.20 -3.69
CA PRO A 372 -9.67 20.57 -4.72
C PRO A 372 -9.63 19.61 -5.92
N THR A 373 -10.76 19.40 -6.57
CA THR A 373 -10.90 18.44 -7.68
C THR A 373 -9.85 18.62 -8.78
N GLN A 374 -9.45 19.87 -9.04
CA GLN A 374 -8.50 20.24 -10.10
C GLN A 374 -7.08 19.71 -9.85
N CYS A 375 -6.63 19.59 -8.60
CA CYS A 375 -5.28 19.14 -8.22
C CYS A 375 -5.29 17.88 -7.34
N ARG A 376 -6.46 17.25 -7.10
CA ARG A 376 -6.62 16.11 -6.20
C ARG A 376 -5.72 14.94 -6.55
N ALA A 377 -5.71 14.52 -7.82
CA ALA A 377 -4.90 13.38 -8.27
C ALA A 377 -3.40 13.64 -8.05
N THR A 378 -2.94 14.84 -8.41
CA THR A 378 -1.54 15.25 -8.19
C THR A 378 -1.21 15.31 -6.71
N GLY A 379 -2.08 15.90 -5.89
CA GLY A 379 -1.87 16.03 -4.44
C GLY A 379 -1.76 14.69 -3.72
N VAL A 380 -2.66 13.77 -4.03
CA VAL A 380 -2.63 12.40 -3.46
C VAL A 380 -1.38 11.64 -3.92
N SER A 381 -1.02 11.72 -5.20
CA SER A 381 0.17 11.06 -5.73
C SER A 381 1.46 11.59 -5.09
N TRP A 382 1.57 12.89 -4.91
CA TRP A 382 2.74 13.50 -4.29
C TRP A 382 2.82 13.24 -2.78
N ALA A 383 1.69 13.18 -2.08
CA ALA A 383 1.66 12.75 -0.68
C ALA A 383 2.17 11.30 -0.53
N ASN A 384 1.74 10.40 -1.42
CA ASN A 384 2.25 9.03 -1.45
C ASN A 384 3.76 8.98 -1.79
N ALA A 385 4.24 9.83 -2.71
CA ALA A 385 5.67 9.92 -3.02
C ALA A 385 6.49 10.37 -1.81
N ALA A 386 6.03 11.39 -1.07
CA ALA A 386 6.64 11.81 0.19
C ALA A 386 6.68 10.67 1.22
N GLY A 387 5.59 9.91 1.32
CA GLY A 387 5.53 8.71 2.16
C GLY A 387 6.54 7.64 1.75
N ARG A 388 6.76 7.41 0.45
CA ARG A 388 7.78 6.46 -0.05
C ARG A 388 9.20 6.88 0.32
N CYS A 389 9.50 8.19 0.31
CA CYS A 389 10.76 8.69 0.84
C CYS A 389 10.91 8.34 2.33
N GLY A 390 9.83 8.47 3.12
CA GLY A 390 9.81 8.03 4.51
C GLY A 390 10.06 6.54 4.67
N ALA A 391 9.44 5.70 3.84
CA ALA A 391 9.65 4.24 3.82
C ALA A 391 11.12 3.86 3.58
N ILE A 392 11.76 4.51 2.60
CA ILE A 392 13.19 4.30 2.30
C ILE A 392 14.05 4.70 3.50
N VAL A 393 13.82 5.91 4.04
CA VAL A 393 14.56 6.39 5.22
C VAL A 393 14.34 5.46 6.42
N GLY A 394 13.11 5.00 6.68
CA GLY A 394 12.80 4.08 7.78
C GLY A 394 13.52 2.74 7.64
N SER A 395 13.52 2.16 6.45
CA SER A 395 14.18 0.87 6.20
C SER A 395 15.71 0.97 6.32
N LEU A 396 16.32 2.10 5.94
CA LEU A 396 17.75 2.35 6.10
C LEU A 396 18.12 2.71 7.56
N ALA A 397 17.27 3.49 8.24
CA ALA A 397 17.52 3.97 9.60
C ALA A 397 17.66 2.82 10.61
N GLY A 398 16.94 1.71 10.43
CA GLY A 398 17.06 0.55 11.31
C GLY A 398 18.47 -0.03 11.34
N GLY A 399 19.20 -0.06 10.21
CA GLY A 399 20.59 -0.48 10.17
C GLY A 399 21.51 0.43 11.00
N LEU A 400 21.35 1.74 10.88
CA LEU A 400 22.08 2.72 11.67
C LEU A 400 21.76 2.59 13.17
N MET A 401 20.48 2.37 13.52
CA MET A 401 20.07 2.16 14.91
C MET A 401 20.69 0.90 15.52
N MET A 402 20.82 -0.17 14.76
CA MET A 402 21.45 -1.41 15.21
C MET A 402 22.98 -1.29 15.41
N MET A 403 23.63 -0.32 14.76
CA MET A 403 25.07 -0.04 14.96
C MET A 403 25.33 0.74 16.27
N THR A 404 24.31 1.38 16.82
CA THR A 404 24.44 2.13 18.06
C THR A 404 24.18 1.21 19.25
N ASN A 405 24.96 1.35 20.32
CA ASN A 405 24.75 0.61 21.57
C ASN A 405 23.60 1.21 22.41
N ILE A 406 22.53 1.67 21.74
CA ILE A 406 21.37 2.25 22.42
C ILE A 406 20.57 1.11 23.07
N ALA A 407 20.15 1.33 24.31
CA ALA A 407 19.29 0.39 25.01
C ALA A 407 17.95 0.21 24.26
N PHE A 408 17.41 -1.00 24.27
CA PHE A 408 16.20 -1.37 23.55
C PHE A 408 14.98 -0.47 23.88
N ASN A 409 14.81 -0.14 25.15
CA ASN A 409 13.76 0.78 25.59
C ASN A 409 13.92 2.18 24.99
N THR A 410 15.15 2.71 24.96
CA THR A 410 15.46 4.02 24.36
C THR A 410 15.25 3.99 22.85
N LEU A 411 15.57 2.88 22.18
CA LEU A 411 15.32 2.70 20.76
C LEU A 411 13.84 2.87 20.42
N PHE A 412 12.95 2.21 21.17
CA PHE A 412 11.51 2.31 20.93
C PHE A 412 10.92 3.67 21.32
N LEU A 413 11.52 4.37 22.31
CA LEU A 413 11.18 5.76 22.58
C LEU A 413 11.48 6.66 21.37
N VAL A 414 12.61 6.47 20.71
CA VAL A 414 12.96 7.20 19.48
C VAL A 414 12.00 6.85 18.34
N ILE A 415 11.65 5.57 18.16
CA ILE A 415 10.71 5.13 17.13
C ILE A 415 9.28 5.67 17.37
N ALA A 416 8.90 5.98 18.59
CA ALA A 416 7.60 6.58 18.90
C ALA A 416 7.49 8.06 18.43
N VAL A 417 8.61 8.80 18.32
CA VAL A 417 8.62 10.21 17.95
C VAL A 417 7.96 10.48 16.59
N PRO A 418 8.25 9.76 15.50
CA PRO A 418 7.54 9.94 14.23
C PRO A 418 6.02 9.76 14.33
N ALA A 419 5.51 8.84 15.19
CA ALA A 419 4.07 8.67 15.40
C ALA A 419 3.44 9.90 16.08
N LEU A 420 4.15 10.49 17.05
CA LEU A 420 3.71 11.74 17.69
C LEU A 420 3.71 12.90 16.70
N ILE A 421 4.70 12.98 15.81
CA ILE A 421 4.75 14.00 14.76
C ILE A 421 3.57 13.82 13.80
N ALA A 422 3.27 12.57 13.37
CA ALA A 422 2.12 12.30 12.50
C ALA A 422 0.80 12.71 13.17
N ALA A 423 0.61 12.38 14.44
CA ALA A 423 -0.56 12.81 15.23
C ALA A 423 -0.66 14.33 15.31
N LEU A 424 0.43 15.02 15.59
CA LEU A 424 0.48 16.48 15.64
C LEU A 424 0.09 17.10 14.29
N MET A 425 0.64 16.60 13.18
CA MET A 425 0.32 17.10 11.85
C MET A 425 -1.18 16.94 11.54
N LEU A 426 -1.81 15.83 11.95
CA LEU A 426 -3.25 15.62 11.77
C LEU A 426 -4.10 16.56 12.63
N ILE A 427 -3.67 16.87 13.85
CA ILE A 427 -4.34 17.87 14.71
C ILE A 427 -4.26 19.25 14.07
N LEU A 428 -3.09 19.63 13.55
CA LEU A 428 -2.90 20.90 12.86
C LEU A 428 -3.69 20.97 11.55
N LEU A 429 -3.73 19.88 10.77
CA LEU A 429 -4.55 19.76 9.57
C LEU A 429 -6.04 19.94 9.86
N ASN A 430 -6.54 19.38 10.97
CA ASN A 430 -7.93 19.57 11.38
C ASN A 430 -8.25 21.07 11.60
N ARG A 431 -7.35 21.81 12.23
CA ARG A 431 -7.48 23.28 12.43
C ARG A 431 -7.36 24.04 11.09
N ALA A 432 -6.44 23.61 10.24
CA ALA A 432 -6.23 24.24 8.95
C ALA A 432 -7.38 23.96 7.95
N ALA A 433 -8.06 22.83 8.04
CA ALA A 433 -9.18 22.46 7.15
C ALA A 433 -10.56 22.98 7.63
N ALA A 434 -10.69 23.41 8.89
CA ALA A 434 -11.95 23.80 9.50
C ALA A 434 -12.72 24.93 8.76
N PRO A 435 -12.09 26.03 8.29
CA PRO A 435 -12.83 27.11 7.60
C PRO A 435 -13.30 26.74 6.19
N ALA A 436 -12.69 25.75 5.52
CA ALA A 436 -13.17 25.28 4.22
C ALA A 436 -14.49 24.48 4.33
N ARG A 437 -14.75 23.86 5.49
CA ARG A 437 -15.98 23.13 5.78
C ARG A 437 -17.17 24.03 6.08
N SER A 438 -16.96 25.20 6.68
CA SER A 438 -18.02 26.18 6.96
C SER A 438 -18.49 26.95 5.71
N ALA A 439 -17.75 26.87 4.61
CA ALA A 439 -18.09 27.52 3.34
C ALA A 439 -18.89 26.61 2.37
N LEU A 440 -19.08 25.34 2.70
CA LEU A 440 -19.98 24.46 1.93
C LEU A 440 -21.41 24.66 2.46
N PRO A 441 -22.38 25.05 1.57
CA PRO A 441 -23.78 25.12 1.99
C PRO A 441 -24.22 23.75 2.51
N ALA A 442 -24.91 23.76 3.66
CA ALA A 442 -25.54 22.56 4.19
C ALA A 442 -26.36 21.90 3.08
N ALA A 443 -26.09 20.62 2.83
CA ALA A 443 -26.91 19.85 1.90
C ALA A 443 -28.38 20.01 2.31
N ALA A 444 -29.20 20.51 1.41
CA ALA A 444 -30.63 20.64 1.63
C ALA A 444 -31.18 19.27 2.05
N PRO A 445 -32.07 19.20 3.07
CA PRO A 445 -32.68 17.94 3.43
C PRO A 445 -33.43 17.39 2.22
N VAL A 446 -33.11 16.14 1.90
CA VAL A 446 -33.90 15.38 0.91
C VAL A 446 -35.30 15.28 1.50
N SER A 447 -36.25 15.99 0.90
CA SER A 447 -37.67 15.82 1.20
C SER A 447 -38.07 14.41 0.80
N GLU A 448 -38.63 13.70 1.77
CA GLU A 448 -39.23 12.36 1.62
C GLU A 448 -40.26 12.27 0.48
#